data_576518af228063aeaa09bded32ebaae8
#
_entry.id   576518af228063aeaa09bded32ebaae8
#
_cell.length_a   1.000
_cell.length_b   1.000
_cell.length_c   1.000
_cell.angle_alpha   90.00
_cell.angle_beta   90.00
_cell.angle_gamma   90.00
#
_symmetry.space_group_name_H-M   'P 1'
#
loop_
_entity.id
_entity.type
_entity.pdbx_description
1 polymer ?
#
loop_
_entity_poly.entity_id
_entity_poly.type
_entity_poly.pdbx_seq_one_letter_code
_entity_poly.pdbx_strand_id
1 'polypeptide(L)'
;MKNLVDRFIKYIKIDSQSDPESITTPSTKKQWNMANLLVEELKAIGLQDVTVDENAYVMATLPSNVDYEVPTIGFISHFDTSPDFSGENVNPQFVENYDGGDIVLNKEQNIVLSPSYFEDLLLYKGNTIITTDGTTLLGADDKAGIAEIVTAMEYLVQHPEIKHGKIRIGFTPDEEIGRGAHKFDVKKFAADWAYTMDGGQIGELEYESFNAAGAKIHSKGKNVHPGTAKNKMINSMLVANQFINALPADEIPARTEGREGFYHITDISGDVENTEVQLIIRDHDRDIFNKRKALVQQIVDDLNKQIPNVAVAEIKDQYYNMGEKIKPVMHIVEVAERAMKELGITPITKPIRGGTDGSQLSFVGLPCPNIFAGGHNFHGKYEFVPVENLEKATEVIIRIAELVAKK
;
A
#
# COMPACT_ATOMS: atom_id res chain seq x y z
N MET A 1 -21.38 12.55 -5.03
CA MET A 1 -20.71 13.85 -5.21
C MET A 1 -20.45 14.11 -6.70
N LYS A 2 -20.82 15.30 -7.17
CA LYS A 2 -20.63 15.64 -8.59
C LYS A 2 -19.12 15.61 -8.90
N ASN A 3 -18.72 15.03 -10.01
CA ASN A 3 -17.36 14.86 -10.52
C ASN A 3 -16.49 13.75 -9.88
N LEU A 4 -16.89 13.07 -8.83
CA LEU A 4 -16.06 12.04 -8.19
C LEU A 4 -15.71 10.89 -9.14
N VAL A 5 -16.73 10.29 -9.75
CA VAL A 5 -16.56 9.18 -10.70
C VAL A 5 -15.80 9.63 -11.93
N ASP A 6 -16.15 10.79 -12.50
CA ASP A 6 -15.47 11.34 -13.69
C ASP A 6 -14.00 11.60 -13.42
N ARG A 7 -13.68 12.09 -12.21
CA ARG A 7 -12.30 12.30 -11.71
C ARG A 7 -11.56 10.99 -11.59
N PHE A 8 -12.15 10.00 -10.95
CA PHE A 8 -11.58 8.67 -10.83
C PHE A 8 -11.29 8.05 -12.19
N ILE A 9 -12.27 8.05 -13.10
CA ILE A 9 -12.11 7.53 -14.47
C ILE A 9 -11.01 8.28 -15.25
N LYS A 10 -10.87 9.58 -15.05
CA LYS A 10 -9.78 10.36 -15.63
C LYS A 10 -8.42 9.91 -15.12
N TYR A 11 -8.29 9.66 -13.82
CA TYR A 11 -7.02 9.29 -13.19
C TYR A 11 -6.57 7.88 -13.57
N ILE A 12 -7.46 6.89 -13.56
CA ILE A 12 -7.10 5.51 -13.90
C ILE A 12 -6.63 5.33 -15.35
N LYS A 13 -7.01 6.24 -16.25
CA LYS A 13 -6.56 6.24 -17.65
C LYS A 13 -5.14 6.75 -17.85
N ILE A 14 -4.52 7.32 -16.81
CA ILE A 14 -3.12 7.77 -16.86
C ILE A 14 -2.25 6.63 -16.37
N ASP A 15 -1.43 6.10 -17.24
CA ASP A 15 -0.40 5.13 -16.84
C ASP A 15 0.64 5.81 -15.96
N SER A 16 0.79 5.32 -14.74
CA SER A 16 1.72 5.80 -13.72
C SER A 16 2.45 4.67 -12.99
N GLN A 17 2.55 3.51 -13.63
CA GLN A 17 3.16 2.33 -13.05
C GLN A 17 4.61 2.59 -12.59
N SER A 18 4.93 2.13 -11.38
CA SER A 18 6.27 2.16 -10.81
C SER A 18 7.17 1.04 -11.35
N ASP A 19 8.49 1.15 -11.12
CA ASP A 19 9.50 0.18 -11.57
C ASP A 19 10.45 -0.15 -10.42
N PRO A 20 10.41 -1.36 -9.85
CA PRO A 20 11.26 -1.77 -8.73
C PRO A 20 12.76 -1.81 -9.08
N GLU A 21 13.12 -1.99 -10.36
CA GLU A 21 14.51 -2.03 -10.82
C GLU A 21 15.12 -0.63 -10.98
N SER A 22 14.30 0.41 -10.99
CA SER A 22 14.78 1.79 -11.12
C SER A 22 15.43 2.28 -9.82
N ILE A 23 16.48 3.08 -9.95
CA ILE A 23 17.17 3.75 -8.84
C ILE A 23 16.74 5.21 -8.65
N THR A 24 15.87 5.72 -9.52
CA THR A 24 15.38 7.12 -9.47
C THR A 24 14.10 7.23 -8.64
N THR A 25 13.74 8.46 -8.26
CA THR A 25 12.42 8.83 -7.72
C THR A 25 11.90 10.03 -8.51
N PRO A 26 10.73 9.97 -9.16
CA PRO A 26 9.94 8.74 -9.30
C PRO A 26 10.68 7.67 -10.11
N SER A 27 10.31 6.42 -9.89
CA SER A 27 10.95 5.26 -10.54
C SER A 27 10.70 5.24 -12.05
N THR A 28 9.59 5.81 -12.50
CA THR A 28 9.25 5.97 -13.92
C THR A 28 8.88 7.40 -14.27
N LYS A 29 9.23 7.83 -15.49
CA LYS A 29 8.88 9.18 -15.97
C LYS A 29 7.38 9.37 -16.17
N LYS A 30 6.63 8.32 -16.42
CA LYS A 30 5.18 8.39 -16.65
C LYS A 30 4.40 8.83 -15.42
N GLN A 31 4.93 8.67 -14.22
CA GLN A 31 4.35 9.17 -12.97
C GLN A 31 4.24 10.70 -12.95
N TRP A 32 5.11 11.42 -13.65
CA TRP A 32 5.01 12.87 -13.80
C TRP A 32 3.73 13.34 -14.49
N ASN A 33 3.13 12.51 -15.34
CA ASN A 33 1.86 12.86 -15.98
C ASN A 33 0.75 13.03 -14.94
N MET A 34 0.72 12.13 -13.96
CA MET A 34 -0.24 12.19 -12.87
C MET A 34 0.08 13.34 -11.91
N ALA A 35 1.34 13.52 -11.51
CA ALA A 35 1.76 14.60 -10.62
C ALA A 35 1.41 16.00 -11.20
N ASN A 36 1.69 16.22 -12.47
CA ASN A 36 1.39 17.49 -13.14
C ASN A 36 -0.11 17.75 -13.25
N LEU A 37 -0.91 16.73 -13.60
CA LEU A 37 -2.36 16.83 -13.63
C LEU A 37 -2.92 17.23 -12.27
N LEU A 38 -2.43 16.61 -11.19
CA LEU A 38 -2.87 16.92 -9.83
C LEU A 38 -2.54 18.36 -9.44
N VAL A 39 -1.36 18.85 -9.79
CA VAL A 39 -0.99 20.26 -9.57
C VAL A 39 -1.95 21.23 -10.26
N GLU A 40 -2.30 20.95 -11.52
CA GLU A 40 -3.25 21.77 -12.27
C GLU A 40 -4.64 21.75 -11.63
N GLU A 41 -5.11 20.58 -11.26
CA GLU A 41 -6.45 20.39 -10.69
C GLU A 41 -6.58 21.00 -9.30
N LEU A 42 -5.59 20.82 -8.42
CA LEU A 42 -5.57 21.42 -7.08
C LEU A 42 -5.55 22.96 -7.14
N LYS A 43 -4.84 23.54 -8.12
CA LYS A 43 -4.88 25.01 -8.37
C LYS A 43 -6.25 25.44 -8.88
N ALA A 44 -6.86 24.67 -9.78
CA ALA A 44 -8.16 25.00 -10.37
C ALA A 44 -9.29 25.01 -9.33
N ILE A 45 -9.26 24.13 -8.33
CA ILE A 45 -10.23 24.12 -7.23
C ILE A 45 -9.94 25.17 -6.15
N GLY A 46 -8.83 25.89 -6.24
CA GLY A 46 -8.51 27.04 -5.38
C GLY A 46 -7.69 26.72 -4.14
N LEU A 47 -6.98 25.57 -4.09
CA LEU A 47 -6.06 25.29 -3.00
C LEU A 47 -4.82 26.15 -3.07
N GLN A 48 -4.22 26.39 -1.88
CA GLN A 48 -3.02 27.21 -1.71
C GLN A 48 -1.76 26.34 -1.62
N ASP A 49 -0.59 26.96 -1.76
CA ASP A 49 0.72 26.32 -1.64
C ASP A 49 0.87 25.04 -2.48
N VAL A 50 0.21 25.01 -3.64
CA VAL A 50 0.27 23.86 -4.54
C VAL A 50 1.65 23.76 -5.16
N THR A 51 2.38 22.72 -4.83
CA THR A 51 3.75 22.46 -5.28
C THR A 51 3.93 21.03 -5.74
N VAL A 52 4.86 20.82 -6.68
CA VAL A 52 5.48 19.55 -6.96
C VAL A 52 6.99 19.72 -6.84
N ASP A 53 7.67 18.78 -6.20
CA ASP A 53 9.11 18.82 -6.07
C ASP A 53 9.83 18.04 -7.18
N GLU A 54 11.17 18.02 -7.14
CA GLU A 54 12.01 17.31 -8.12
C GLU A 54 11.87 15.79 -8.10
N ASN A 55 11.21 15.25 -7.09
CA ASN A 55 10.94 13.83 -6.94
C ASN A 55 9.45 13.48 -7.21
N ALA A 56 8.68 14.44 -7.76
CA ALA A 56 7.26 14.34 -8.07
C ALA A 56 6.30 14.27 -6.86
N TYR A 57 6.73 14.57 -5.64
CA TYR A 57 5.79 14.73 -4.53
C TYR A 57 4.94 15.97 -4.71
N VAL A 58 3.62 15.80 -4.72
CA VAL A 58 2.65 16.89 -4.83
C VAL A 58 2.15 17.24 -3.45
N MET A 59 2.17 18.52 -3.09
CA MET A 59 1.62 19.03 -1.82
C MET A 59 0.72 20.23 -2.05
N ALA A 60 -0.33 20.37 -1.25
CA ALA A 60 -1.23 21.50 -1.27
C ALA A 60 -1.80 21.82 0.11
N THR A 61 -2.42 22.99 0.25
CA THR A 61 -3.07 23.45 1.48
C THR A 61 -4.50 23.89 1.19
N LEU A 62 -5.45 23.37 1.97
CA LEU A 62 -6.74 24.01 2.18
C LEU A 62 -6.64 24.85 3.48
N PRO A 63 -6.71 26.20 3.41
CA PRO A 63 -6.60 27.06 4.59
C PRO A 63 -7.75 26.81 5.58
N SER A 64 -7.49 27.01 6.88
CA SER A 64 -8.55 27.01 7.90
C SER A 64 -9.62 28.04 7.59
N ASN A 65 -10.89 27.71 7.83
CA ASN A 65 -12.03 28.64 7.80
C ASN A 65 -12.60 28.93 9.19
N VAL A 66 -11.85 28.63 10.25
CA VAL A 66 -12.16 28.98 11.64
C VAL A 66 -11.11 29.95 12.17
N ASP A 67 -11.49 30.76 13.18
CA ASP A 67 -10.67 31.82 13.79
C ASP A 67 -10.04 31.42 15.13
N TYR A 68 -10.06 30.14 15.46
CA TYR A 68 -9.48 29.56 16.66
C TYR A 68 -8.50 28.43 16.31
N GLU A 69 -7.60 28.13 17.22
CA GLU A 69 -6.61 27.07 17.02
C GLU A 69 -7.25 25.68 16.99
N VAL A 70 -6.93 24.94 15.96
CA VAL A 70 -7.24 23.53 15.75
C VAL A 70 -6.05 22.85 15.12
N PRO A 71 -5.85 21.55 15.34
CA PRO A 71 -4.77 20.81 14.72
C PRO A 71 -4.81 20.90 13.20
N THR A 72 -3.62 20.89 12.58
CA THR A 72 -3.48 20.73 11.12
C THR A 72 -3.48 19.25 10.80
N ILE A 73 -4.41 18.80 10.00
CA ILE A 73 -4.50 17.39 9.57
C ILE A 73 -4.05 17.23 8.11
N GLY A 74 -3.63 16.02 7.77
CA GLY A 74 -3.26 15.68 6.41
C GLY A 74 -4.07 14.52 5.83
N PHE A 75 -4.20 14.51 4.49
CA PHE A 75 -4.67 13.35 3.73
C PHE A 75 -3.64 13.05 2.64
N ILE A 76 -3.29 11.78 2.49
CA ILE A 76 -2.22 11.31 1.61
C ILE A 76 -2.74 10.12 0.81
N SER A 77 -2.36 10.04 -0.46
CA SER A 77 -2.58 8.92 -1.38
C SER A 77 -1.42 8.79 -2.34
N HIS A 78 -1.17 7.60 -2.88
CA HIS A 78 -0.15 7.44 -3.89
C HIS A 78 -0.74 7.44 -5.31
N PHE A 79 0.04 7.87 -6.28
CA PHE A 79 -0.41 7.93 -7.66
C PHE A 79 0.24 6.92 -8.59
N ASP A 80 1.24 6.20 -8.14
CA ASP A 80 1.76 5.08 -8.92
C ASP A 80 0.83 3.87 -8.83
N THR A 81 0.96 2.97 -9.77
CA THR A 81 0.25 1.69 -9.79
C THR A 81 1.24 0.55 -9.73
N SER A 82 0.80 -0.58 -9.21
CA SER A 82 1.59 -1.78 -9.01
C SER A 82 2.30 -2.24 -10.29
N PRO A 83 3.57 -2.68 -10.21
CA PRO A 83 4.27 -3.32 -11.32
C PRO A 83 3.77 -4.75 -11.62
N ASP A 84 2.93 -5.34 -10.75
CA ASP A 84 2.50 -6.74 -10.87
C ASP A 84 1.63 -7.00 -12.09
N PHE A 85 0.85 -5.99 -12.52
CA PHE A 85 0.02 -6.08 -13.72
C PHE A 85 -0.01 -4.74 -14.47
N SER A 86 -0.25 -4.77 -15.80
CA SER A 86 -0.25 -3.54 -16.60
C SER A 86 -1.35 -2.58 -16.18
N GLY A 87 -1.00 -1.31 -16.00
CA GLY A 87 -1.91 -0.17 -15.84
C GLY A 87 -2.03 0.72 -17.09
N GLU A 88 -1.56 0.22 -18.26
CA GLU A 88 -1.59 0.96 -19.52
C GLU A 88 -2.88 0.70 -20.29
N ASN A 89 -3.54 1.76 -20.77
CA ASN A 89 -4.78 1.69 -21.54
C ASN A 89 -5.96 1.08 -20.77
N VAL A 90 -6.11 1.42 -19.50
CA VAL A 90 -7.22 0.96 -18.66
C VAL A 90 -8.56 1.29 -19.32
N ASN A 91 -9.40 0.27 -19.50
CA ASN A 91 -10.74 0.36 -20.09
C ASN A 91 -11.79 0.01 -19.03
N PRO A 92 -12.28 1.00 -18.25
CA PRO A 92 -13.22 0.76 -17.16
C PRO A 92 -14.58 0.32 -17.68
N GLN A 93 -15.18 -0.64 -16.99
CA GLN A 93 -16.55 -1.11 -17.24
C GLN A 93 -17.44 -0.81 -16.03
N PHE A 94 -18.71 -0.53 -16.28
CA PHE A 94 -19.70 -0.25 -15.24
C PHE A 94 -20.74 -1.36 -15.20
N VAL A 95 -20.98 -1.89 -14.01
CA VAL A 95 -22.05 -2.84 -13.71
C VAL A 95 -23.01 -2.15 -12.76
N GLU A 96 -24.05 -1.54 -13.34
CA GLU A 96 -25.09 -0.85 -12.56
C GLU A 96 -25.98 -1.84 -11.84
N ASN A 97 -26.37 -1.51 -10.60
CA ASN A 97 -27.30 -2.32 -9.78
C ASN A 97 -26.88 -3.80 -9.75
N TYR A 98 -25.64 -4.06 -9.35
CA TYR A 98 -25.05 -5.40 -9.31
C TYR A 98 -25.96 -6.42 -8.62
N ASP A 99 -26.27 -7.51 -9.29
CA ASP A 99 -27.26 -8.51 -8.82
C ASP A 99 -26.66 -9.61 -7.91
N GLY A 100 -25.34 -9.68 -7.80
CA GLY A 100 -24.62 -10.69 -7.03
C GLY A 100 -24.16 -11.91 -7.86
N GLY A 101 -24.30 -11.84 -9.19
CA GLY A 101 -23.82 -12.86 -10.12
C GLY A 101 -22.40 -12.63 -10.62
N ASP A 102 -22.00 -13.45 -11.58
CA ASP A 102 -20.72 -13.33 -12.26
C ASP A 102 -20.66 -12.06 -13.15
N ILE A 103 -19.55 -11.34 -13.09
CA ILE A 103 -19.26 -10.22 -13.99
C ILE A 103 -18.28 -10.69 -15.07
N VAL A 104 -18.69 -10.72 -16.30
CA VAL A 104 -17.83 -11.10 -17.43
C VAL A 104 -16.99 -9.89 -17.83
N LEU A 105 -15.69 -9.89 -17.45
CA LEU A 105 -14.74 -8.83 -17.81
C LEU A 105 -14.33 -8.93 -19.28
N ASN A 106 -14.02 -10.14 -19.74
CA ASN A 106 -13.58 -10.37 -21.12
C ASN A 106 -14.11 -11.72 -21.63
N LYS A 107 -15.00 -11.64 -22.63
CA LYS A 107 -15.61 -12.85 -23.22
C LYS A 107 -14.62 -13.67 -24.04
N GLU A 108 -13.75 -13.00 -24.80
CA GLU A 108 -12.80 -13.67 -25.71
C GLU A 108 -11.74 -14.43 -24.94
N GLN A 109 -11.28 -13.88 -23.82
CA GLN A 109 -10.28 -14.47 -22.95
C GLN A 109 -10.89 -15.30 -21.81
N ASN A 110 -12.20 -15.39 -21.73
CA ASN A 110 -12.94 -16.08 -20.67
C ASN A 110 -12.53 -15.60 -19.25
N ILE A 111 -12.41 -14.26 -19.08
CA ILE A 111 -12.09 -13.65 -17.79
C ILE A 111 -13.40 -13.25 -17.10
N VAL A 112 -13.64 -13.85 -15.94
CA VAL A 112 -14.88 -13.65 -15.16
C VAL A 112 -14.51 -13.29 -13.72
N LEU A 113 -15.01 -12.17 -13.24
CA LEU A 113 -14.98 -11.81 -11.83
C LEU A 113 -16.20 -12.47 -11.17
N SER A 114 -15.96 -13.56 -10.43
CA SER A 114 -17.00 -14.39 -9.86
C SER A 114 -17.04 -14.30 -8.33
N PRO A 115 -18.21 -14.10 -7.72
CA PRO A 115 -18.35 -14.14 -6.26
C PRO A 115 -18.09 -15.52 -5.66
N SER A 116 -18.07 -16.59 -6.46
CA SER A 116 -17.66 -17.91 -5.98
C SER A 116 -16.16 -17.98 -5.65
N TYR A 117 -15.36 -17.05 -6.14
CA TYR A 117 -13.93 -16.94 -5.92
C TYR A 117 -13.58 -15.70 -5.09
N PHE A 118 -14.32 -14.61 -5.29
CA PHE A 118 -14.16 -13.32 -4.62
C PHE A 118 -15.44 -12.97 -3.86
N GLU A 119 -15.61 -13.58 -2.69
CA GLU A 119 -16.85 -13.50 -1.90
C GLU A 119 -17.22 -12.06 -1.49
N ASP A 120 -16.21 -11.19 -1.31
CA ASP A 120 -16.42 -9.79 -0.95
C ASP A 120 -17.28 -9.02 -1.95
N LEU A 121 -17.32 -9.47 -3.21
CA LEU A 121 -18.20 -8.89 -4.23
C LEU A 121 -19.69 -8.95 -3.84
N LEU A 122 -20.08 -9.95 -3.05
CA LEU A 122 -21.47 -10.11 -2.57
C LEU A 122 -21.92 -9.02 -1.60
N LEU A 123 -20.99 -8.29 -0.98
CA LEU A 123 -21.27 -7.17 -0.10
C LEU A 123 -21.92 -5.99 -0.84
N TYR A 124 -21.77 -5.94 -2.16
CA TYR A 124 -22.09 -4.79 -2.99
C TYR A 124 -23.29 -5.02 -3.92
N LYS A 125 -24.19 -5.96 -3.57
CA LYS A 125 -25.46 -6.12 -4.31
C LYS A 125 -26.27 -4.84 -4.27
N GLY A 126 -26.72 -4.41 -5.44
CA GLY A 126 -27.45 -3.15 -5.63
C GLY A 126 -26.57 -1.94 -5.89
N ASN A 127 -25.25 -2.06 -5.71
CA ASN A 127 -24.31 -0.97 -5.99
C ASN A 127 -23.89 -0.93 -7.46
N THR A 128 -23.30 0.17 -7.86
CA THR A 128 -22.63 0.30 -9.16
C THR A 128 -21.16 -0.08 -9.00
N ILE A 129 -20.72 -1.14 -9.67
CA ILE A 129 -19.34 -1.65 -9.64
C ILE A 129 -18.58 -1.12 -10.85
N ILE A 130 -17.41 -0.55 -10.62
CA ILE A 130 -16.45 -0.22 -11.67
C ILE A 130 -15.38 -1.30 -11.70
N THR A 131 -15.15 -1.90 -12.87
CA THR A 131 -14.14 -2.92 -13.12
C THR A 131 -13.23 -2.53 -14.27
N THR A 132 -12.16 -3.29 -14.49
CA THR A 132 -11.41 -3.31 -15.74
C THR A 132 -12.06 -4.28 -16.75
N ASP A 133 -11.59 -4.28 -18.00
CA ASP A 133 -11.97 -5.27 -19.02
C ASP A 133 -11.15 -6.57 -18.93
N GLY A 134 -10.42 -6.79 -17.85
CA GLY A 134 -9.60 -7.97 -17.62
C GLY A 134 -8.26 -7.98 -18.35
N THR A 135 -7.90 -6.94 -19.10
CA THR A 135 -6.60 -6.83 -19.80
C THR A 135 -5.57 -6.03 -19.01
N THR A 136 -6.03 -5.22 -18.04
CA THR A 136 -5.20 -4.39 -17.15
C THR A 136 -5.66 -4.54 -15.71
N LEU A 137 -4.90 -4.00 -14.75
CA LEU A 137 -5.45 -3.61 -13.46
C LEU A 137 -6.43 -2.42 -13.63
N LEU A 138 -7.20 -2.07 -12.61
CA LEU A 138 -8.08 -0.89 -12.65
C LEU A 138 -7.32 0.36 -12.19
N GLY A 139 -6.46 0.25 -11.20
CA GLY A 139 -5.75 1.37 -10.56
C GLY A 139 -6.59 2.08 -9.51
N ALA A 140 -7.56 1.40 -8.90
CA ALA A 140 -8.27 1.90 -7.73
C ALA A 140 -7.31 2.07 -6.56
N ASP A 141 -6.31 1.22 -6.46
CA ASP A 141 -5.14 1.34 -5.63
C ASP A 141 -4.07 2.22 -6.35
N ASP A 142 -3.81 3.51 -5.95
CA ASP A 142 -4.63 4.24 -4.97
C ASP A 142 -5.23 5.51 -5.58
N LYS A 143 -5.59 5.46 -6.89
CA LYS A 143 -6.25 6.59 -7.58
C LYS A 143 -7.69 6.82 -7.09
N ALA A 144 -8.28 5.85 -6.37
CA ALA A 144 -9.53 6.04 -5.66
C ALA A 144 -9.33 7.07 -4.54
N GLY A 145 -8.39 6.85 -3.65
CA GLY A 145 -8.07 7.78 -2.57
C GLY A 145 -7.70 9.18 -3.07
N ILE A 146 -6.97 9.27 -4.19
CA ILE A 146 -6.70 10.57 -4.83
C ILE A 146 -8.00 11.26 -5.23
N ALA A 147 -8.89 10.55 -5.92
CA ALA A 147 -10.16 11.13 -6.39
C ALA A 147 -11.04 11.58 -5.21
N GLU A 148 -11.04 10.82 -4.12
CA GLU A 148 -11.76 11.10 -2.88
C GLU A 148 -11.22 12.36 -2.20
N ILE A 149 -9.89 12.45 -2.02
CA ILE A 149 -9.24 13.62 -1.40
C ILE A 149 -9.52 14.88 -2.22
N VAL A 150 -9.28 14.84 -3.53
CA VAL A 150 -9.48 16.02 -4.39
C VAL A 150 -10.94 16.45 -4.40
N THR A 151 -11.89 15.48 -4.43
CA THR A 151 -13.33 15.78 -4.39
C THR A 151 -13.77 16.34 -3.04
N ALA A 152 -13.24 15.81 -1.94
CA ALA A 152 -13.51 16.33 -0.60
C ALA A 152 -13.02 17.78 -0.47
N MET A 153 -11.82 18.09 -0.98
CA MET A 153 -11.28 19.45 -0.95
C MET A 153 -12.11 20.40 -1.80
N GLU A 154 -12.49 20.01 -3.03
CA GLU A 154 -13.38 20.80 -3.88
C GLU A 154 -14.72 21.08 -3.19
N TYR A 155 -15.28 20.06 -2.53
CA TYR A 155 -16.53 20.20 -1.78
C TYR A 155 -16.40 21.19 -0.63
N LEU A 156 -15.35 21.11 0.18
CA LEU A 156 -15.09 22.03 1.29
C LEU A 156 -14.88 23.48 0.83
N VAL A 157 -14.21 23.69 -0.31
CA VAL A 157 -14.05 25.03 -0.91
C VAL A 157 -15.41 25.60 -1.33
N GLN A 158 -16.31 24.78 -1.88
CA GLN A 158 -17.64 25.18 -2.33
C GLN A 158 -18.64 25.35 -1.17
N HIS A 159 -18.34 24.80 0.02
CA HIS A 159 -19.21 24.79 1.21
C HIS A 159 -18.52 25.44 2.43
N PRO A 160 -18.27 26.75 2.41
CA PRO A 160 -17.55 27.44 3.50
C PRO A 160 -18.31 27.44 4.84
N GLU A 161 -19.58 27.08 4.84
CA GLU A 161 -20.37 26.83 6.07
C GLU A 161 -19.86 25.61 6.86
N ILE A 162 -19.23 24.63 6.21
CA ILE A 162 -18.59 23.48 6.85
C ILE A 162 -17.28 23.95 7.49
N LYS A 163 -17.22 23.86 8.81
CA LYS A 163 -16.05 24.32 9.55
C LYS A 163 -14.94 23.30 9.58
N HIS A 164 -13.73 23.74 9.23
CA HIS A 164 -12.52 22.92 9.23
C HIS A 164 -11.28 23.74 9.60
N GLY A 165 -10.30 23.06 10.17
CA GLY A 165 -8.95 23.58 10.36
C GLY A 165 -8.16 23.63 9.05
N LYS A 166 -6.88 23.91 9.16
CA LYS A 166 -5.97 23.79 8.01
C LYS A 166 -5.80 22.31 7.64
N ILE A 167 -5.98 22.00 6.36
CA ILE A 167 -5.81 20.64 5.82
C ILE A 167 -4.63 20.63 4.84
N ARG A 168 -3.74 19.66 5.01
CA ARG A 168 -2.63 19.39 4.10
C ARG A 168 -2.97 18.22 3.20
N ILE A 169 -2.62 18.32 1.95
CA ILE A 169 -2.79 17.23 0.96
C ILE A 169 -1.41 16.85 0.46
N GLY A 170 -1.16 15.54 0.41
CA GLY A 170 0.07 14.97 -0.12
C GLY A 170 -0.22 13.85 -1.11
N PHE A 171 0.44 13.85 -2.26
CA PHE A 171 0.40 12.72 -3.18
C PHE A 171 1.82 12.25 -3.45
N THR A 172 2.02 10.93 -3.37
CA THR A 172 3.33 10.27 -3.36
C THR A 172 3.56 9.44 -4.63
N PRO A 173 4.79 9.39 -5.16
CA PRO A 173 5.21 8.41 -6.14
C PRO A 173 5.71 7.14 -5.44
N ASP A 174 5.84 6.04 -6.18
CA ASP A 174 6.63 4.86 -5.81
C ASP A 174 6.22 4.16 -4.50
N GLU A 175 4.97 4.29 -4.07
CA GLU A 175 4.45 3.56 -2.90
C GLU A 175 4.50 2.06 -3.13
N GLU A 176 4.04 1.59 -4.27
CA GLU A 176 3.91 0.19 -4.67
C GLU A 176 5.23 -0.60 -4.70
N ILE A 177 6.34 0.12 -4.69
CA ILE A 177 7.68 -0.45 -4.57
C ILE A 177 8.34 -0.12 -3.22
N GLY A 178 7.52 0.33 -2.24
CA GLY A 178 7.92 0.62 -0.86
C GLY A 178 8.78 1.88 -0.69
N ARG A 179 8.71 2.84 -1.61
CA ARG A 179 9.54 4.06 -1.60
C ARG A 179 8.75 5.36 -1.44
N GLY A 180 7.41 5.30 -1.32
CA GLY A 180 6.57 6.49 -1.28
C GLY A 180 6.92 7.49 -0.19
N ALA A 181 7.27 7.02 1.00
CA ALA A 181 7.67 7.91 2.11
C ALA A 181 9.13 8.36 2.09
N HIS A 182 10.01 7.77 1.25
CA HIS A 182 11.47 7.92 1.38
C HIS A 182 11.99 9.36 1.26
N LYS A 183 11.37 10.16 0.40
CA LYS A 183 11.75 11.56 0.17
C LYS A 183 10.63 12.55 0.51
N PHE A 184 9.58 12.06 1.17
CA PHE A 184 8.47 12.91 1.60
C PHE A 184 8.94 13.90 2.66
N ASP A 185 8.82 15.19 2.38
CA ASP A 185 9.24 16.25 3.30
C ASP A 185 8.15 16.51 4.36
N VAL A 186 8.22 15.75 5.46
CA VAL A 186 7.29 15.87 6.60
C VAL A 186 7.31 17.29 7.20
N LYS A 187 8.46 17.96 7.21
CA LYS A 187 8.56 19.33 7.75
C LYS A 187 7.82 20.34 6.87
N LYS A 188 7.95 20.20 5.54
CA LYS A 188 7.21 21.02 4.58
C LYS A 188 5.71 20.67 4.60
N PHE A 189 5.39 19.40 4.77
CA PHE A 189 3.99 18.96 4.90
C PHE A 189 3.33 19.57 6.12
N ALA A 190 4.02 19.62 7.26
CA ALA A 190 3.66 20.38 8.45
C ALA A 190 2.22 20.11 8.94
N ALA A 191 1.82 18.85 9.05
CA ALA A 191 0.60 18.41 9.71
C ALA A 191 0.93 17.79 11.06
N ASP A 192 0.01 17.87 12.02
CA ASP A 192 0.12 17.23 13.33
C ASP A 192 -0.04 15.70 13.22
N TRP A 193 -0.90 15.27 12.31
CA TRP A 193 -1.05 13.89 11.84
C TRP A 193 -1.67 13.86 10.45
N ALA A 194 -1.66 12.68 9.82
CA ALA A 194 -2.33 12.49 8.55
C ALA A 194 -3.09 11.15 8.51
N TYR A 195 -3.79 10.91 7.41
CA TYR A 195 -4.42 9.64 7.05
C TYR A 195 -4.00 9.30 5.63
N THR A 196 -3.54 8.07 5.39
CA THR A 196 -3.50 7.52 4.03
C THR A 196 -4.89 7.03 3.64
N MET A 197 -5.36 7.38 2.44
CA MET A 197 -6.62 6.89 1.88
C MET A 197 -6.33 5.72 0.93
N ASP A 198 -5.81 4.62 1.50
CA ASP A 198 -5.15 3.53 0.78
C ASP A 198 -5.59 2.14 1.29
N GLY A 199 -6.71 2.10 2.00
CA GLY A 199 -7.31 0.86 2.48
C GLY A 199 -8.29 0.25 1.47
N GLY A 200 -8.64 -1.01 1.68
CA GLY A 200 -9.55 -1.76 0.81
C GLY A 200 -11.02 -1.53 1.14
N GLN A 201 -11.63 -2.53 1.74
CA GLN A 201 -13.06 -2.61 2.02
C GLN A 201 -13.58 -1.41 2.81
N ILE A 202 -14.79 -0.96 2.47
CA ILE A 202 -15.50 0.08 3.24
C ILE A 202 -15.51 -0.22 4.74
N GLY A 203 -15.09 0.78 5.52
CA GLY A 203 -14.99 0.69 6.98
C GLY A 203 -13.60 0.30 7.50
N GLU A 204 -12.66 -0.11 6.67
CA GLU A 204 -11.31 -0.42 7.10
C GLU A 204 -10.63 0.83 7.68
N LEU A 205 -10.08 0.64 8.89
CA LEU A 205 -9.32 1.64 9.62
C LEU A 205 -8.15 0.93 10.29
N GLU A 206 -6.96 1.18 9.82
CA GLU A 206 -5.79 0.39 10.13
C GLU A 206 -4.71 1.29 10.74
N TYR A 207 -4.26 0.94 11.93
CA TYR A 207 -3.21 1.66 12.66
C TYR A 207 -2.07 0.75 13.11
N GLU A 208 -2.04 -0.49 12.64
CA GLU A 208 -0.96 -1.45 12.83
C GLU A 208 -0.59 -2.06 11.49
N SER A 209 0.72 -2.22 11.26
CA SER A 209 1.29 -2.87 10.07
C SER A 209 2.28 -3.95 10.49
N PHE A 210 2.76 -4.76 9.57
CA PHE A 210 3.90 -5.61 9.86
C PHE A 210 5.15 -4.79 10.24
N ASN A 211 6.06 -5.40 11.02
CA ASN A 211 7.48 -5.14 10.92
C ASN A 211 8.02 -5.95 9.75
N ALA A 212 8.89 -5.38 8.95
CA ALA A 212 9.35 -5.96 7.70
C ALA A 212 10.87 -5.93 7.56
N ALA A 213 11.42 -7.05 7.12
CA ALA A 213 12.81 -7.14 6.68
C ALA A 213 12.89 -7.95 5.38
N GLY A 214 13.88 -7.62 4.56
CA GLY A 214 14.34 -8.46 3.47
C GLY A 214 15.63 -9.17 3.88
N ALA A 215 15.83 -10.40 3.38
CA ALA A 215 17.08 -11.12 3.57
C ALA A 215 17.56 -11.73 2.25
N LYS A 216 18.87 -11.71 2.05
CA LYS A 216 19.57 -12.40 0.97
C LYS A 216 20.53 -13.39 1.57
N ILE A 217 20.44 -14.65 1.16
CA ILE A 217 21.33 -15.72 1.59
C ILE A 217 22.19 -16.14 0.42
N HIS A 218 23.48 -15.85 0.52
CA HIS A 218 24.46 -16.23 -0.47
C HIS A 218 25.15 -17.52 -0.05
N SER A 219 24.95 -18.58 -0.83
CA SER A 219 25.60 -19.88 -0.63
C SER A 219 26.75 -20.05 -1.62
N LYS A 220 27.90 -20.51 -1.13
CA LYS A 220 29.11 -20.76 -1.93
C LYS A 220 29.35 -22.25 -2.09
N GLY A 221 29.66 -22.63 -3.30
CA GLY A 221 30.00 -23.99 -3.65
C GLY A 221 31.49 -24.19 -3.97
N LYS A 222 31.80 -25.40 -4.40
CA LYS A 222 33.09 -25.81 -4.94
C LYS A 222 32.83 -26.87 -6.01
N ASN A 223 32.94 -26.46 -7.27
CA ASN A 223 32.67 -27.35 -8.39
C ASN A 223 33.89 -28.21 -8.73
N VAL A 224 33.63 -29.46 -9.04
CA VAL A 224 34.59 -30.42 -9.62
C VAL A 224 33.81 -31.37 -10.53
N HIS A 225 34.51 -32.10 -11.41
CA HIS A 225 33.87 -33.10 -12.28
C HIS A 225 33.06 -34.12 -11.47
N PRO A 226 31.75 -34.32 -11.76
CA PRO A 226 30.85 -35.15 -10.95
C PRO A 226 31.38 -36.58 -10.70
N GLY A 227 32.04 -37.17 -11.68
CA GLY A 227 32.61 -38.52 -11.57
C GLY A 227 33.76 -38.65 -10.54
N THR A 228 34.35 -37.55 -10.10
CA THR A 228 35.45 -37.50 -9.10
C THR A 228 35.12 -36.60 -7.90
N ALA A 229 33.85 -36.28 -7.71
CA ALA A 229 33.36 -35.27 -6.78
C ALA A 229 33.32 -35.73 -5.32
N LYS A 230 33.40 -37.04 -5.04
CA LYS A 230 33.30 -37.57 -3.68
C LYS A 230 34.30 -36.87 -2.74
N ASN A 231 33.78 -36.31 -1.63
CA ASN A 231 34.54 -35.59 -0.60
C ASN A 231 35.26 -34.32 -1.10
N LYS A 232 34.86 -33.77 -2.26
CA LYS A 232 35.47 -32.57 -2.87
C LYS A 232 34.48 -31.52 -3.24
N MET A 233 33.36 -31.93 -3.87
CA MET A 233 32.32 -31.00 -4.35
C MET A 233 31.49 -30.48 -3.17
N ILE A 234 31.23 -29.19 -3.21
CA ILE A 234 30.17 -28.52 -2.42
C ILE A 234 29.23 -27.93 -3.47
N ASN A 235 27.99 -28.36 -3.48
CA ASN A 235 26.98 -27.80 -4.36
C ASN A 235 26.21 -26.71 -3.61
N SER A 236 26.38 -25.45 -4.02
CA SER A 236 25.74 -24.29 -3.36
C SER A 236 24.22 -24.38 -3.38
N MET A 237 23.59 -24.96 -4.43
CA MET A 237 22.15 -25.18 -4.48
C MET A 237 21.66 -26.13 -3.39
N LEU A 238 22.45 -27.15 -3.04
CA LEU A 238 22.10 -28.05 -1.94
C LEU A 238 22.25 -27.39 -0.56
N VAL A 239 23.21 -26.47 -0.42
CA VAL A 239 23.35 -25.64 0.78
C VAL A 239 22.15 -24.70 0.91
N ALA A 240 21.74 -24.03 -0.16
CA ALA A 240 20.55 -23.19 -0.21
C ALA A 240 19.28 -23.98 0.14
N ASN A 241 19.14 -25.20 -0.39
CA ASN A 241 18.02 -26.08 -0.04
C ASN A 241 18.02 -26.48 1.44
N GLN A 242 19.18 -26.72 2.06
CA GLN A 242 19.28 -26.97 3.50
C GLN A 242 18.82 -25.76 4.31
N PHE A 243 19.21 -24.53 3.90
CA PHE A 243 18.72 -23.30 4.51
C PHE A 243 17.20 -23.23 4.46
N ILE A 244 16.60 -23.43 3.27
CA ILE A 244 15.15 -23.37 3.05
C ILE A 244 14.42 -24.40 3.94
N ASN A 245 14.91 -25.63 3.98
CA ASN A 245 14.29 -26.68 4.77
C ASN A 245 14.45 -26.50 6.29
N ALA A 246 15.36 -25.65 6.75
CA ALA A 246 15.52 -25.31 8.15
C ALA A 246 14.59 -24.20 8.64
N LEU A 247 13.93 -23.48 7.72
CA LEU A 247 12.89 -22.52 8.07
C LEU A 247 11.61 -23.26 8.54
N PRO A 248 10.82 -22.66 9.46
CA PRO A 248 9.55 -23.23 9.90
C PRO A 248 8.57 -23.44 8.73
N ALA A 249 8.21 -24.69 8.45
CA ALA A 249 7.43 -25.06 7.27
C ALA A 249 5.99 -24.51 7.26
N ASP A 250 5.43 -24.21 8.44
CA ASP A 250 4.06 -23.71 8.59
C ASP A 250 4.01 -22.15 8.66
N GLU A 251 5.15 -21.50 8.82
CA GLU A 251 5.22 -20.04 8.92
C GLU A 251 5.46 -19.40 7.53
N ILE A 252 4.56 -19.66 6.60
CA ILE A 252 4.57 -19.14 5.23
C ILE A 252 3.25 -18.42 4.93
N PRO A 253 3.19 -17.48 3.96
CA PRO A 253 1.96 -16.72 3.66
C PRO A 253 0.73 -17.59 3.42
N ALA A 254 0.90 -18.76 2.79
CA ALA A 254 -0.19 -19.67 2.48
C ALA A 254 -0.79 -20.42 3.70
N ARG A 255 -0.19 -20.27 4.88
CA ARG A 255 -0.58 -20.97 6.12
C ARG A 255 -0.74 -20.04 7.31
N THR A 256 -0.63 -18.75 7.12
CA THR A 256 -0.70 -17.75 8.18
C THR A 256 -1.78 -16.72 7.91
N GLU A 257 -2.44 -16.24 8.96
CA GLU A 257 -3.50 -15.24 8.90
C GLU A 257 -3.41 -14.23 10.05
N GLY A 258 -4.26 -13.21 10.02
CA GLY A 258 -4.37 -12.23 11.09
C GLY A 258 -3.02 -11.61 11.46
N ARG A 259 -2.59 -11.81 12.72
CA ARG A 259 -1.33 -11.28 13.25
C ARG A 259 -0.14 -12.22 13.12
N GLU A 260 -0.33 -13.40 12.57
CA GLU A 260 0.74 -14.38 12.41
C GLU A 260 1.78 -13.92 11.40
N GLY A 261 3.03 -13.95 11.80
CA GLY A 261 4.16 -13.61 10.95
C GLY A 261 4.60 -14.78 10.06
N PHE A 262 5.46 -14.49 9.09
CA PHE A 262 5.92 -15.50 8.14
C PHE A 262 7.33 -15.23 7.60
N TYR A 263 7.89 -16.26 6.98
CA TYR A 263 9.00 -16.20 6.03
C TYR A 263 8.45 -16.49 4.63
N HIS A 264 8.79 -15.67 3.65
CA HIS A 264 8.39 -15.90 2.27
C HIS A 264 9.59 -15.81 1.35
N ILE A 265 9.94 -16.93 0.74
CA ILE A 265 11.00 -16.99 -0.28
C ILE A 265 10.42 -16.36 -1.54
N THR A 266 11.07 -15.30 -2.02
CA THR A 266 10.63 -14.54 -3.19
C THR A 266 11.41 -14.88 -4.46
N ASP A 267 12.68 -15.32 -4.30
CA ASP A 267 13.52 -15.72 -5.42
C ASP A 267 14.57 -16.74 -5.00
N ILE A 268 14.97 -17.57 -5.94
CA ILE A 268 16.14 -18.44 -5.84
C ILE A 268 16.82 -18.54 -7.20
N SER A 269 18.10 -18.22 -7.26
CA SER A 269 18.88 -18.27 -8.47
C SER A 269 20.29 -18.77 -8.19
N GLY A 270 20.88 -19.50 -9.13
CA GLY A 270 22.26 -19.96 -8.95
C GLY A 270 22.64 -21.23 -9.70
N ASP A 271 23.85 -21.70 -9.38
CA ASP A 271 24.49 -22.89 -9.95
C ASP A 271 25.26 -23.66 -8.86
N VAL A 272 26.20 -24.55 -9.26
CA VAL A 272 27.00 -25.34 -8.29
C VAL A 272 27.93 -24.46 -7.46
N GLU A 273 28.43 -23.35 -8.01
CA GLU A 273 29.40 -22.48 -7.36
C GLU A 273 28.77 -21.42 -6.47
N ASN A 274 27.63 -20.82 -6.89
CA ASN A 274 26.98 -19.72 -6.19
C ASN A 274 25.46 -19.85 -6.31
N THR A 275 24.77 -19.72 -5.19
CA THR A 275 23.31 -19.66 -5.13
C THR A 275 22.88 -18.55 -4.19
N GLU A 276 21.96 -17.72 -4.65
CA GLU A 276 21.27 -16.70 -3.85
C GLU A 276 19.82 -17.12 -3.59
N VAL A 277 19.38 -16.99 -2.35
CA VAL A 277 17.98 -17.08 -1.95
C VAL A 277 17.54 -15.72 -1.42
N GLN A 278 16.47 -15.17 -1.94
CA GLN A 278 15.85 -13.95 -1.42
C GLN A 278 14.58 -14.31 -0.65
N LEU A 279 14.39 -13.67 0.49
CA LEU A 279 13.18 -13.85 1.28
C LEU A 279 12.80 -12.57 2.01
N ILE A 280 11.52 -12.45 2.32
CA ILE A 280 10.98 -11.42 3.19
C ILE A 280 10.56 -12.03 4.52
N ILE A 281 10.72 -11.25 5.59
CA ILE A 281 10.39 -11.61 6.97
C ILE A 281 9.36 -10.62 7.48
N ARG A 282 8.25 -11.11 8.04
CA ARG A 282 7.13 -10.29 8.52
C ARG A 282 6.68 -10.76 9.89
N ASP A 283 6.38 -9.82 10.77
CA ASP A 283 5.66 -10.07 12.03
C ASP A 283 5.09 -8.75 12.58
N HIS A 284 3.93 -8.79 13.23
CA HIS A 284 3.36 -7.62 13.89
C HIS A 284 4.05 -7.30 15.22
N ASP A 285 4.51 -8.33 15.93
CA ASP A 285 5.25 -8.17 17.18
C ASP A 285 6.74 -7.92 16.93
N ARG A 286 7.28 -6.86 17.52
CA ARG A 286 8.68 -6.44 17.33
C ARG A 286 9.67 -7.49 17.87
N ASP A 287 9.36 -8.10 19.00
CA ASP A 287 10.28 -9.07 19.63
C ASP A 287 10.27 -10.39 18.86
N ILE A 288 9.08 -10.82 18.39
CA ILE A 288 8.99 -12.02 17.53
C ILE A 288 9.67 -11.74 16.18
N PHE A 289 9.48 -10.56 15.59
CA PHE A 289 10.17 -10.15 14.37
C PHE A 289 11.71 -10.23 14.52
N ASN A 290 12.25 -9.74 15.65
CA ASN A 290 13.68 -9.83 15.92
C ASN A 290 14.15 -11.28 16.09
N LYS A 291 13.35 -12.14 16.75
CA LYS A 291 13.62 -13.58 16.85
C LYS A 291 13.62 -14.26 15.48
N ARG A 292 12.71 -13.87 14.58
CA ARG A 292 12.68 -14.37 13.20
C ARG A 292 13.97 -14.05 12.44
N LYS A 293 14.43 -12.81 12.52
CA LYS A 293 15.72 -12.43 11.91
C LYS A 293 16.90 -13.20 12.53
N ALA A 294 16.89 -13.35 13.85
CA ALA A 294 17.92 -14.14 14.55
C ALA A 294 17.92 -15.61 14.12
N LEU A 295 16.75 -16.21 13.88
CA LEU A 295 16.67 -17.59 13.37
C LEU A 295 17.32 -17.71 11.98
N VAL A 296 17.06 -16.76 11.06
CA VAL A 296 17.71 -16.75 9.73
C VAL A 296 19.23 -16.73 9.88
N GLN A 297 19.78 -15.88 10.75
CA GLN A 297 21.22 -15.83 11.02
C GLN A 297 21.71 -17.13 11.65
N GLN A 298 20.97 -17.67 12.60
CA GLN A 298 21.33 -18.93 13.29
C GLN A 298 21.43 -20.12 12.31
N ILE A 299 20.51 -20.22 11.35
CA ILE A 299 20.55 -21.27 10.33
C ILE A 299 21.83 -21.14 9.49
N VAL A 300 22.18 -19.92 9.08
CA VAL A 300 23.43 -19.66 8.33
C VAL A 300 24.66 -20.02 9.17
N ASP A 301 24.68 -19.68 10.46
CA ASP A 301 25.77 -20.02 11.36
C ASP A 301 25.90 -21.54 11.54
N ASP A 302 24.79 -22.28 11.59
CA ASP A 302 24.79 -23.74 11.70
C ASP A 302 25.28 -24.42 10.41
N LEU A 303 24.97 -23.88 9.25
CA LEU A 303 25.55 -24.32 7.97
C LEU A 303 27.07 -24.10 7.96
N ASN A 304 27.53 -22.95 8.43
CA ASN A 304 28.97 -22.61 8.51
C ASN A 304 29.74 -23.45 9.52
N LYS A 305 29.10 -24.01 10.55
CA LYS A 305 29.70 -25.01 11.45
C LYS A 305 29.95 -26.34 10.74
N GLN A 306 29.08 -26.71 9.79
CA GLN A 306 29.25 -27.95 9.02
C GLN A 306 30.29 -27.78 7.91
N ILE A 307 30.22 -26.67 7.17
CA ILE A 307 31.13 -26.32 6.09
C ILE A 307 31.56 -24.86 6.29
N PRO A 308 32.79 -24.58 6.70
CA PRO A 308 33.24 -23.22 7.00
C PRO A 308 33.07 -22.24 5.83
N ASN A 309 32.45 -21.09 6.11
CA ASN A 309 32.23 -19.99 5.16
C ASN A 309 31.38 -20.36 3.93
N VAL A 310 30.47 -21.32 4.07
CA VAL A 310 29.63 -21.81 2.97
C VAL A 310 28.43 -20.90 2.71
N ALA A 311 27.98 -20.11 3.69
CA ALA A 311 26.83 -19.22 3.54
C ALA A 311 27.03 -17.89 4.27
N VAL A 312 26.39 -16.83 3.74
CA VAL A 312 26.32 -15.49 4.34
C VAL A 312 24.90 -14.98 4.25
N ALA A 313 24.39 -14.37 5.32
CA ALA A 313 23.10 -13.69 5.33
C ALA A 313 23.30 -12.16 5.29
N GLU A 314 22.57 -11.48 4.42
CA GLU A 314 22.39 -10.04 4.45
C GLU A 314 20.94 -9.76 4.82
N ILE A 315 20.70 -9.20 6.01
CA ILE A 315 19.35 -8.92 6.53
C ILE A 315 19.23 -7.41 6.68
N LYS A 316 18.16 -6.82 6.09
CA LYS A 316 17.89 -5.39 6.14
C LYS A 316 16.44 -5.15 6.56
N ASP A 317 16.26 -4.35 7.61
CA ASP A 317 14.94 -3.86 8.00
C ASP A 317 14.44 -2.87 6.95
N GLN A 318 13.14 -2.96 6.62
CA GLN A 318 12.47 -2.14 5.61
C GLN A 318 11.56 -1.10 6.25
N TYR A 319 10.66 -1.54 7.13
CA TYR A 319 9.78 -0.68 7.92
C TYR A 319 9.34 -1.39 9.19
N TYR A 320 8.65 -0.66 10.06
CA TYR A 320 8.20 -1.17 11.35
C TYR A 320 6.70 -0.95 11.55
N ASN A 321 6.11 -1.68 12.50
CA ASN A 321 4.71 -1.58 12.84
C ASN A 321 4.36 -0.15 13.30
N MET A 322 3.53 0.56 12.50
CA MET A 322 3.12 1.93 12.77
C MET A 322 2.36 2.07 14.09
N GLY A 323 1.77 0.98 14.61
CA GLY A 323 1.10 0.95 15.90
C GLY A 323 1.99 1.43 17.06
N GLU A 324 3.31 1.29 16.97
CA GLU A 324 4.23 1.84 17.97
C GLU A 324 4.17 3.38 18.07
N LYS A 325 3.85 4.03 16.94
CA LYS A 325 3.79 5.50 16.84
C LYS A 325 2.36 6.03 16.99
N ILE A 326 1.36 5.24 16.63
CA ILE A 326 -0.04 5.67 16.64
C ILE A 326 -0.70 5.42 18.01
N LYS A 327 -0.38 4.32 18.70
CA LYS A 327 -0.93 4.03 20.04
C LYS A 327 -0.78 5.15 21.08
N PRO A 328 0.32 5.93 21.11
CA PRO A 328 0.41 7.09 22.01
C PRO A 328 -0.54 8.25 21.67
N VAL A 329 -1.12 8.28 20.49
CA VAL A 329 -1.98 9.34 19.97
C VAL A 329 -3.31 8.79 19.41
N MET A 330 -3.90 7.81 20.09
CA MET A 330 -5.10 7.08 19.64
C MET A 330 -6.30 7.96 19.29
N HIS A 331 -6.35 9.18 19.82
CA HIS A 331 -7.42 10.14 19.49
C HIS A 331 -7.56 10.38 17.97
N ILE A 332 -6.50 10.22 17.18
CA ILE A 332 -6.56 10.36 15.73
C ILE A 332 -7.33 9.19 15.08
N VAL A 333 -7.20 7.98 15.62
CA VAL A 333 -7.97 6.80 15.21
C VAL A 333 -9.43 6.95 15.66
N GLU A 334 -9.66 7.38 16.89
CA GLU A 334 -11.00 7.58 17.46
C GLU A 334 -11.83 8.63 16.67
N VAL A 335 -11.17 9.68 16.15
CA VAL A 335 -11.82 10.67 15.28
C VAL A 335 -12.28 10.02 13.96
N ALA A 336 -11.45 9.21 13.34
CA ALA A 336 -11.81 8.50 12.11
C ALA A 336 -12.93 7.47 12.35
N GLU A 337 -12.85 6.69 13.43
CA GLU A 337 -13.93 5.79 13.84
C GLU A 337 -15.26 6.52 14.06
N ARG A 338 -15.20 7.66 14.73
CA ARG A 338 -16.38 8.48 14.97
C ARG A 338 -16.97 9.00 13.67
N ALA A 339 -16.14 9.49 12.74
CA ALA A 339 -16.58 9.94 11.43
C ALA A 339 -17.33 8.84 10.68
N MET A 340 -16.78 7.63 10.64
CA MET A 340 -17.40 6.46 10.01
C MET A 340 -18.75 6.12 10.67
N LYS A 341 -18.80 6.02 12.01
CA LYS A 341 -20.03 5.69 12.76
C LYS A 341 -21.13 6.71 12.53
N GLU A 342 -20.81 8.02 12.52
CA GLU A 342 -21.78 9.08 12.25
C GLU A 342 -22.33 9.05 10.80
N LEU A 343 -21.61 8.43 9.86
CA LEU A 343 -22.02 8.20 8.48
C LEU A 343 -22.68 6.82 8.26
N GLY A 344 -22.93 6.07 9.34
CA GLY A 344 -23.55 4.75 9.26
C GLY A 344 -22.60 3.64 8.78
N ILE A 345 -21.28 3.89 8.78
CA ILE A 345 -20.26 2.91 8.40
C ILE A 345 -19.78 2.23 9.69
N THR A 346 -19.74 0.90 9.68
CA THR A 346 -19.14 0.13 10.78
C THR A 346 -17.64 0.09 10.61
N PRO A 347 -16.83 0.65 11.54
CA PRO A 347 -15.39 0.55 11.46
C PRO A 347 -14.89 -0.90 11.55
N ILE A 348 -13.96 -1.27 10.69
CA ILE A 348 -13.29 -2.57 10.67
C ILE A 348 -11.82 -2.31 11.01
N THR A 349 -11.49 -2.48 12.29
CA THR A 349 -10.11 -2.27 12.73
C THR A 349 -9.35 -3.59 12.69
N LYS A 350 -8.43 -3.72 11.76
CA LYS A 350 -7.56 -4.89 11.59
C LYS A 350 -6.12 -4.43 11.32
N PRO A 351 -5.12 -5.26 11.63
CA PRO A 351 -3.74 -4.97 11.25
C PRO A 351 -3.53 -5.22 9.76
N ILE A 352 -2.76 -4.34 9.10
CA ILE A 352 -2.32 -4.55 7.71
C ILE A 352 -1.29 -5.69 7.68
N ARG A 353 -1.48 -6.66 6.78
CA ARG A 353 -0.48 -7.71 6.52
C ARG A 353 0.57 -7.29 5.48
N GLY A 354 0.94 -6.04 5.49
CA GLY A 354 1.89 -5.37 4.65
C GLY A 354 2.37 -4.09 5.31
N GLY A 355 2.76 -3.11 4.52
CA GLY A 355 3.07 -1.75 4.92
C GLY A 355 2.47 -0.80 3.91
N THR A 356 2.25 0.44 4.30
CA THR A 356 1.81 1.56 3.48
C THR A 356 2.75 2.74 3.69
N ASP A 357 2.60 3.80 2.92
CA ASP A 357 3.30 5.07 3.20
C ASP A 357 3.08 5.52 4.65
N GLY A 358 1.87 5.33 5.19
CA GLY A 358 1.55 5.64 6.59
C GLY A 358 2.44 4.90 7.59
N SER A 359 2.86 3.67 7.29
CA SER A 359 3.77 2.91 8.13
C SER A 359 5.14 3.59 8.28
N GLN A 360 5.70 4.08 7.16
CA GLN A 360 7.00 4.75 7.16
C GLN A 360 6.89 6.21 7.66
N LEU A 361 5.86 6.95 7.24
CA LEU A 361 5.60 8.33 7.67
C LEU A 361 5.45 8.45 9.18
N SER A 362 4.81 7.46 9.82
CA SER A 362 4.66 7.42 11.28
C SER A 362 6.02 7.39 11.99
N PHE A 363 7.05 6.76 11.44
CA PHE A 363 8.39 6.69 12.01
C PHE A 363 9.25 7.93 11.74
N VAL A 364 8.89 8.73 10.75
CA VAL A 364 9.59 10.02 10.47
C VAL A 364 8.88 11.23 11.07
N GLY A 365 7.91 10.99 11.97
CA GLY A 365 7.30 12.04 12.81
C GLY A 365 5.92 12.49 12.36
N LEU A 366 5.27 11.80 11.44
CA LEU A 366 3.90 12.07 11.01
C LEU A 366 3.01 10.83 11.30
N PRO A 367 2.38 10.72 12.48
CA PRO A 367 1.44 9.63 12.76
C PRO A 367 0.37 9.56 11.67
N CYS A 368 0.24 8.40 11.01
CA CYS A 368 -0.56 8.30 9.79
C CYS A 368 -1.25 6.93 9.68
N PRO A 369 -2.43 6.75 10.33
CA PRO A 369 -3.25 5.55 10.13
C PRO A 369 -3.84 5.52 8.73
N ASN A 370 -4.24 4.31 8.28
CA ASN A 370 -4.81 4.06 6.98
C ASN A 370 -6.33 3.96 7.04
N ILE A 371 -7.02 4.55 6.08
CA ILE A 371 -8.48 4.55 5.91
C ILE A 371 -8.80 3.92 4.56
N PHE A 372 -9.93 3.23 4.46
CA PHE A 372 -10.40 2.62 3.22
C PHE A 372 -10.56 3.63 2.07
N ALA A 373 -10.14 3.22 0.88
CA ALA A 373 -10.47 3.84 -0.42
C ALA A 373 -11.56 3.04 -1.17
N GLY A 374 -11.98 1.93 -0.63
CA GLY A 374 -13.16 1.18 -1.07
C GLY A 374 -12.97 0.21 -2.22
N GLY A 375 -11.75 0.05 -2.74
CA GLY A 375 -11.42 -0.90 -3.80
C GLY A 375 -11.15 -2.32 -3.29
N HIS A 376 -11.06 -3.27 -4.22
CA HIS A 376 -10.83 -4.68 -3.94
C HIS A 376 -9.99 -5.35 -5.02
N ASN A 377 -9.36 -6.48 -4.67
CA ASN A 377 -8.58 -7.35 -5.57
C ASN A 377 -7.46 -6.60 -6.28
N PHE A 378 -6.78 -5.73 -5.57
CA PHE A 378 -5.71 -4.88 -6.05
C PHE A 378 -4.62 -5.65 -6.80
N HIS A 379 -3.77 -4.95 -7.56
CA HIS A 379 -2.61 -5.45 -8.29
C HIS A 379 -2.93 -6.42 -9.44
N GLY A 380 -4.18 -6.49 -9.90
CA GLY A 380 -4.53 -7.44 -10.94
C GLY A 380 -5.82 -7.15 -11.72
N LYS A 381 -6.10 -8.01 -12.66
CA LYS A 381 -7.22 -7.89 -13.62
C LYS A 381 -8.62 -8.05 -13.01
N TYR A 382 -8.71 -8.49 -11.76
CA TYR A 382 -9.98 -8.65 -11.03
C TYR A 382 -10.26 -7.49 -10.09
N GLU A 383 -9.48 -6.44 -10.17
CA GLU A 383 -9.64 -5.24 -9.37
C GLU A 383 -10.98 -4.56 -9.69
N PHE A 384 -11.66 -4.12 -8.64
CA PHE A 384 -12.94 -3.41 -8.76
C PHE A 384 -13.13 -2.41 -7.62
N VAL A 385 -13.99 -1.43 -7.84
CA VAL A 385 -14.42 -0.49 -6.80
C VAL A 385 -15.91 -0.16 -6.94
N PRO A 386 -16.71 -0.27 -5.86
CA PRO A 386 -18.08 0.24 -5.83
C PRO A 386 -18.10 1.78 -5.80
N VAL A 387 -18.94 2.39 -6.63
CA VAL A 387 -19.11 3.86 -6.67
C VAL A 387 -19.52 4.41 -5.31
N GLU A 388 -20.41 3.71 -4.61
CA GLU A 388 -20.92 4.09 -3.30
C GLU A 388 -19.82 4.08 -2.23
N ASN A 389 -18.78 3.23 -2.40
CA ASN A 389 -17.61 3.24 -1.51
C ASN A 389 -16.76 4.50 -1.69
N LEU A 390 -16.52 4.92 -2.94
CA LEU A 390 -15.83 6.18 -3.25
C LEU A 390 -16.55 7.38 -2.63
N GLU A 391 -17.89 7.41 -2.73
CA GLU A 391 -18.71 8.46 -2.13
C GLU A 391 -18.58 8.45 -0.60
N LYS A 392 -18.65 7.28 0.03
CA LYS A 392 -18.51 7.14 1.49
C LYS A 392 -17.13 7.51 1.99
N ALA A 393 -16.06 7.14 1.30
CA ALA A 393 -14.70 7.54 1.66
C ALA A 393 -14.52 9.06 1.57
N THR A 394 -15.07 9.69 0.51
CA THR A 394 -15.09 11.15 0.39
C THR A 394 -15.87 11.82 1.54
N GLU A 395 -17.02 11.28 1.93
CA GLU A 395 -17.80 11.77 3.09
C GLU A 395 -17.02 11.64 4.40
N VAL A 396 -16.25 10.55 4.58
CA VAL A 396 -15.41 10.33 5.78
C VAL A 396 -14.33 11.40 5.88
N ILE A 397 -13.65 11.75 4.79
CA ILE A 397 -12.64 12.83 4.76
C ILE A 397 -13.27 14.16 5.24
N ILE A 398 -14.42 14.54 4.70
CA ILE A 398 -15.14 15.76 5.07
C ILE A 398 -15.55 15.72 6.55
N ARG A 399 -16.06 14.56 7.00
CA ARG A 399 -16.51 14.41 8.38
C ARG A 399 -15.38 14.45 9.40
N ILE A 400 -14.21 13.87 9.07
CA ILE A 400 -13.01 14.00 9.91
C ILE A 400 -12.64 15.49 10.04
N ALA A 401 -12.60 16.23 8.93
CA ALA A 401 -12.27 17.66 8.94
C ALA A 401 -13.20 18.48 9.84
N GLU A 402 -14.52 18.21 9.79
CA GLU A 402 -15.52 18.84 10.67
C GLU A 402 -15.31 18.45 12.14
N LEU A 403 -15.05 17.17 12.44
CA LEU A 403 -14.89 16.70 13.80
C LEU A 403 -13.67 17.28 14.48
N VAL A 404 -12.56 17.41 13.76
CA VAL A 404 -11.32 18.03 14.26
C VAL A 404 -11.50 19.51 14.55
N ALA A 405 -12.36 20.21 13.81
CA ALA A 405 -12.64 21.63 14.02
C ALA A 405 -13.68 21.91 15.13
N LYS A 406 -14.36 20.89 15.67
CA LYS A 406 -15.30 21.08 16.77
C LYS A 406 -14.57 21.39 18.08
N LYS A 407 -15.04 22.46 18.77
CA LYS A 407 -14.60 22.79 20.14
C LYS A 407 -15.18 21.82 21.16
#